data_95ec2c9de7060c83b511e140a5f359c5
#
_entry.id   95ec2c9de7060c83b511e140a5f359c5
#
_cell.length_a   1.000
_cell.length_b   1.000
_cell.length_c   1.000
_cell.angle_alpha   90.00
_cell.angle_beta   90.00
_cell.angle_gamma   90.00
#
_symmetry.space_group_name_H-M   'P 1'
#
loop_
_entity.id
_entity.type
_entity.pdbx_description
1 polymer ?
#
loop_
_entity_poly.entity_id
_entity_poly.type
_entity_poly.pdbx_seq_one_letter_code
_entity_poly.pdbx_strand_id
1 'polypeptide(L)'
;MEISGLEWFRLHPTIFKEAWTDDEFVWPSRLPSFLVKVTADDGRYGIGEATSQIWYLGETGDQIDACLRAYDGALRGCDAENVALAHRAMEATVSGGMPGGRTTRSGVDMALYDLVGKARGLPVHALLG
;
A
#
# COMPACT_ATOMS: atom_id res chain seq x y z
N MET A 1 -13.73 14.62 2.03
CA MET A 1 -13.04 14.11 0.80
C MET A 1 -13.18 12.60 0.82
N GLU A 2 -14.05 12.07 -0.04
CA GLU A 2 -14.36 10.64 -0.06
C GLU A 2 -13.46 9.88 -1.03
N ILE A 3 -13.06 8.67 -0.66
CA ILE A 3 -12.28 7.80 -1.53
C ILE A 3 -13.20 7.28 -2.64
N SER A 4 -12.87 7.57 -3.90
CA SER A 4 -13.62 7.08 -5.07
C SER A 4 -13.13 5.71 -5.56
N GLY A 5 -11.88 5.34 -5.25
CA GLY A 5 -11.35 4.01 -5.54
C GLY A 5 -9.84 3.93 -5.52
N LEU A 6 -9.37 2.69 -5.69
CA LEU A 6 -7.98 2.32 -5.82
C LEU A 6 -7.66 1.85 -7.24
N GLU A 7 -6.50 2.21 -7.71
CA GLU A 7 -5.85 1.65 -8.90
C GLU A 7 -4.47 1.13 -8.50
N TRP A 8 -4.01 0.05 -9.09
CA TRP A 8 -2.67 -0.46 -8.80
C TRP A 8 -2.01 -1.07 -10.03
N PHE A 9 -0.70 -0.94 -10.09
CA PHE A 9 0.12 -1.37 -11.21
C PHE A 9 1.21 -2.29 -10.70
N ARG A 10 1.21 -3.53 -11.16
CA ARG A 10 2.25 -4.52 -10.81
C ARG A 10 3.54 -4.20 -11.57
N LEU A 11 4.61 -4.02 -10.80
CA LEU A 11 5.95 -3.76 -11.29
C LEU A 11 6.86 -4.95 -10.95
N HIS A 12 7.92 -5.10 -11.73
CA HIS A 12 8.96 -6.11 -11.47
C HIS A 12 10.33 -5.43 -11.45
N PRO A 13 10.64 -4.65 -10.41
CA PRO A 13 11.93 -4.00 -10.33
C PRO A 13 13.05 -5.04 -10.25
N THR A 14 14.15 -4.77 -10.95
CA THR A 14 15.36 -5.58 -10.86
C THR A 14 16.14 -5.16 -9.64
N ILE A 15 16.45 -6.10 -8.76
CA ILE A 15 17.31 -5.87 -7.60
C ILE A 15 18.75 -6.11 -8.06
N PHE A 16 19.61 -5.10 -7.91
CA PHE A 16 21.03 -5.23 -8.18
C PHE A 16 21.69 -5.98 -7.04
N LYS A 17 22.20 -7.16 -7.35
CA LYS A 17 22.81 -8.11 -6.40
C LYS A 17 23.98 -7.50 -5.60
N GLU A 18 24.68 -6.54 -6.16
CA GLU A 18 25.87 -5.91 -5.57
C GLU A 18 25.59 -5.02 -4.35
N ALA A 19 24.33 -4.62 -4.13
CA ALA A 19 23.97 -3.74 -3.04
C ALA A 19 23.61 -4.47 -1.72
N TRP A 20 23.34 -5.79 -1.76
CA TRP A 20 22.73 -6.53 -0.65
C TRP A 20 23.14 -8.00 -0.61
N THR A 21 24.42 -8.30 -0.65
CA THR A 21 24.89 -9.68 -0.49
C THR A 21 25.43 -9.91 0.92
N ASP A 22 24.74 -10.77 1.69
CA ASP A 22 25.45 -11.66 2.58
C ASP A 22 25.54 -13.04 1.89
N ASP A 23 26.56 -13.80 2.18
CA ASP A 23 26.85 -15.10 1.53
C ASP A 23 25.82 -16.18 1.92
N GLU A 24 24.91 -15.92 2.86
CA GLU A 24 23.98 -16.88 3.43
C GLU A 24 22.57 -16.76 2.81
N PHE A 25 22.22 -15.64 2.15
CA PHE A 25 20.88 -15.41 1.65
C PHE A 25 20.84 -15.07 0.16
N VAL A 26 20.18 -15.91 -0.61
CA VAL A 26 19.95 -15.67 -2.06
C VAL A 26 18.71 -14.80 -2.26
N TRP A 27 18.92 -13.51 -2.46
CA TRP A 27 17.83 -12.61 -2.82
C TRP A 27 17.34 -12.91 -4.25
N PRO A 28 16.02 -12.91 -4.49
CA PRO A 28 15.52 -13.02 -5.86
C PRO A 28 15.93 -11.78 -6.66
N SER A 29 16.30 -12.00 -7.90
CA SER A 29 16.66 -10.92 -8.82
C SER A 29 15.49 -9.96 -9.14
N ARG A 30 14.27 -10.36 -8.82
CA ARG A 30 13.05 -9.57 -9.02
C ARG A 30 12.05 -9.82 -7.92
N LEU A 31 11.55 -8.76 -7.31
CA LEU A 31 10.43 -8.79 -6.36
C LEU A 31 9.22 -8.11 -7.01
N PRO A 32 8.04 -8.74 -7.02
CA PRO A 32 6.83 -8.04 -7.41
C PRO A 32 6.60 -6.85 -6.47
N SER A 33 6.42 -5.68 -7.04
CA SER A 33 6.04 -4.47 -6.34
C SER A 33 4.78 -3.88 -6.99
N PHE A 34 3.99 -3.15 -6.23
CA PHE A 34 2.76 -2.54 -6.71
C PHE A 34 2.80 -1.04 -6.40
N LEU A 35 2.71 -0.23 -7.43
CA LEU A 35 2.37 1.16 -7.26
C LEU A 35 0.86 1.23 -6.98
N VAL A 36 0.50 1.77 -5.82
CA VAL A 36 -0.89 1.92 -5.36
C VAL A 36 -1.27 3.39 -5.49
N LYS A 37 -2.40 3.65 -6.14
CA LYS A 37 -2.98 4.98 -6.29
C LYS A 37 -4.35 5.00 -5.62
N VAL A 38 -4.56 5.88 -4.65
CA VAL A 38 -5.85 6.16 -4.03
C VAL A 38 -6.38 7.46 -4.60
N THR A 39 -7.58 7.44 -5.16
CA THR A 39 -8.21 8.61 -5.78
C THR A 39 -9.42 9.05 -4.95
N ALA A 40 -9.57 10.36 -4.76
CA ALA A 40 -10.71 10.98 -4.09
C ALA A 40 -11.80 11.43 -5.10
N ASP A 41 -12.98 11.72 -4.57
CA ASP A 41 -14.17 12.20 -5.30
C ASP A 41 -13.94 13.52 -6.06
N ASP A 42 -13.00 14.35 -5.62
CA ASP A 42 -12.59 15.60 -6.25
C ASP A 42 -11.48 15.44 -7.31
N GLY A 43 -11.05 14.21 -7.60
CA GLY A 43 -10.03 13.87 -8.58
C GLY A 43 -8.59 13.96 -8.08
N ARG A 44 -8.36 14.42 -6.86
CA ARG A 44 -7.03 14.34 -6.24
C ARG A 44 -6.64 12.89 -5.98
N TYR A 45 -5.36 12.61 -5.98
CA TYR A 45 -4.85 11.26 -5.72
C TYR A 45 -3.54 11.27 -4.94
N GLY A 46 -3.32 10.20 -4.21
CA GLY A 46 -2.05 9.89 -3.58
C GLY A 46 -1.49 8.57 -4.07
N ILE A 47 -0.17 8.41 -3.89
CA ILE A 47 0.60 7.26 -4.37
C ILE A 47 1.35 6.63 -3.20
N GLY A 48 1.35 5.29 -3.19
CA GLY A 48 2.16 4.48 -2.28
C GLY A 48 2.70 3.25 -2.97
N GLU A 49 3.50 2.47 -2.28
CA GLU A 49 4.10 1.25 -2.79
C GLU A 49 3.89 0.08 -1.84
N ALA A 50 3.48 -1.07 -2.39
CA ALA A 50 3.41 -2.34 -1.69
C ALA A 50 4.34 -3.34 -2.37
N THR A 51 5.45 -3.71 -1.70
CA THR A 51 6.45 -4.64 -2.23
C THR A 51 6.30 -6.02 -1.60
N SER A 52 6.31 -7.07 -2.41
CA SER A 52 6.29 -8.45 -1.92
C SER A 52 7.48 -8.71 -0.99
N GLN A 53 7.21 -9.16 0.22
CA GLN A 53 8.19 -9.43 1.27
C GLN A 53 7.99 -10.86 1.81
N ILE A 54 8.06 -11.82 0.92
CA ILE A 54 7.70 -13.22 1.22
C ILE A 54 8.49 -13.81 2.39
N TRP A 55 9.75 -13.40 2.56
CA TRP A 55 10.64 -13.91 3.62
C TRP A 55 10.39 -13.30 4.99
N TYR A 56 9.90 -12.04 5.04
CA TYR A 56 9.68 -11.33 6.29
C TYR A 56 8.22 -11.29 6.70
N LEU A 57 7.34 -11.00 5.76
CA LEU A 57 5.93 -10.74 6.01
C LEU A 57 5.01 -11.81 5.41
N GLY A 58 5.57 -12.75 4.62
CA GLY A 58 4.81 -13.84 4.01
C GLY A 58 3.86 -13.41 2.90
N GLU A 59 3.99 -12.19 2.37
CA GLU A 59 3.11 -11.70 1.31
C GLU A 59 3.71 -11.91 -0.07
N THR A 60 3.03 -12.69 -0.90
CA THR A 60 3.31 -12.85 -2.32
C THR A 60 2.67 -11.72 -3.14
N GLY A 61 3.13 -11.51 -4.38
CA GLY A 61 2.51 -10.54 -5.27
C GLY A 61 1.02 -10.83 -5.54
N ASP A 62 0.62 -12.09 -5.59
CA ASP A 62 -0.78 -12.45 -5.83
C ASP A 62 -1.66 -12.21 -4.59
N GLN A 63 -1.11 -12.37 -3.38
CA GLN A 63 -1.78 -11.97 -2.14
C GLN A 63 -1.97 -10.45 -2.06
N ILE A 64 -0.95 -9.66 -2.44
CA ILE A 64 -1.05 -8.20 -2.51
C ILE A 64 -2.18 -7.80 -3.47
N ASP A 65 -2.22 -8.37 -4.68
CA ASP A 65 -3.27 -8.09 -5.66
C ASP A 65 -4.67 -8.42 -5.13
N ALA A 66 -4.83 -9.59 -4.49
CA ALA A 66 -6.10 -10.00 -3.89
C ALA A 66 -6.52 -9.06 -2.74
N CYS A 67 -5.59 -8.65 -1.88
CA CYS A 67 -5.87 -7.69 -0.81
C CYS A 67 -6.25 -6.30 -1.35
N LEU A 68 -5.56 -5.80 -2.39
CA LEU A 68 -5.89 -4.51 -3.00
C LEU A 68 -7.30 -4.50 -3.59
N ARG A 69 -7.73 -5.61 -4.25
CA ARG A 69 -9.13 -5.75 -4.73
C ARG A 69 -10.15 -5.65 -3.59
N ALA A 70 -9.87 -6.34 -2.48
CA ALA A 70 -10.74 -6.31 -1.33
C ALA A 70 -10.78 -4.91 -0.67
N TYR A 71 -9.63 -4.25 -0.57
CA TYR A 71 -9.51 -2.90 -0.02
C TYR A 71 -10.18 -1.84 -0.89
N ASP A 72 -10.13 -1.97 -2.23
CA ASP A 72 -10.86 -1.06 -3.12
C ASP A 72 -12.35 -1.02 -2.78
N GLY A 73 -12.97 -2.19 -2.61
CA GLY A 73 -14.38 -2.26 -2.21
C GLY A 73 -14.67 -1.69 -0.83
N ALA A 74 -13.78 -1.95 0.15
CA ALA A 74 -13.97 -1.54 1.53
C ALA A 74 -13.74 -0.04 1.77
N LEU A 75 -12.90 0.59 0.96
CA LEU A 75 -12.49 1.99 1.15
C LEU A 75 -13.36 2.99 0.37
N ARG A 76 -14.12 2.56 -0.62
CA ARG A 76 -15.02 3.44 -1.38
C ARG A 76 -16.03 4.13 -0.46
N GLY A 77 -16.13 5.45 -0.57
CA GLY A 77 -17.00 6.28 0.28
C GLY A 77 -16.42 6.59 1.68
N CYS A 78 -15.28 6.00 2.06
CA CYS A 78 -14.61 6.39 3.30
C CYS A 78 -14.01 7.79 3.18
N ASP A 79 -14.01 8.53 4.28
CA ASP A 79 -13.31 9.81 4.33
C ASP A 79 -11.79 9.58 4.33
N ALA A 80 -11.12 10.04 3.28
CA ALA A 80 -9.68 9.90 3.10
C ALA A 80 -8.87 10.60 4.21
N GLU A 81 -9.42 11.62 4.85
CA GLU A 81 -8.75 12.33 5.97
C GLU A 81 -8.81 11.53 7.28
N ASN A 82 -9.71 10.57 7.39
CA ASN A 82 -9.79 9.68 8.54
C ASN A 82 -9.02 8.38 8.29
N VAL A 83 -7.68 8.49 8.24
CA VAL A 83 -6.77 7.36 8.00
C VAL A 83 -7.01 6.21 8.99
N ALA A 84 -7.34 6.51 10.24
CA ALA A 84 -7.63 5.48 11.25
C ALA A 84 -8.91 4.68 10.91
N LEU A 85 -9.92 5.31 10.32
CA LEU A 85 -11.12 4.60 9.86
C LEU A 85 -10.81 3.72 8.65
N ALA A 86 -10.01 4.24 7.70
CA ALA A 86 -9.57 3.47 6.55
C ALA A 86 -8.78 2.21 6.98
N HIS A 87 -7.90 2.31 7.97
CA HIS A 87 -7.20 1.15 8.54
C HIS A 87 -8.18 0.13 9.12
N ARG A 88 -9.18 0.55 9.89
CA ARG A 88 -10.20 -0.37 10.44
C ARG A 88 -11.01 -1.06 9.34
N ALA A 89 -11.35 -0.34 8.26
CA ALA A 89 -12.06 -0.94 7.13
C ALA A 89 -11.20 -2.01 6.42
N MET A 90 -9.92 -1.74 6.21
CA MET A 90 -8.98 -2.72 5.65
C MET A 90 -8.80 -3.95 6.56
N GLU A 91 -8.67 -3.74 7.87
CA GLU A 91 -8.55 -4.84 8.85
C GLU A 91 -9.79 -5.72 8.94
N ALA A 92 -10.98 -5.13 8.83
CA ALA A 92 -12.23 -5.89 8.82
C ALA A 92 -12.38 -6.75 7.56
N THR A 93 -11.74 -6.33 6.45
CA THR A 93 -11.84 -7.01 5.15
C THR A 93 -10.88 -8.19 5.05
N VAL A 94 -9.64 -8.03 5.51
CA VAL A 94 -8.64 -9.09 5.59
C VAL A 94 -8.37 -9.32 7.08
N SER A 95 -9.07 -10.30 7.66
CA SER A 95 -9.11 -10.49 9.10
C SER A 95 -7.71 -10.65 9.71
N GLY A 96 -7.45 -9.91 10.76
CA GLY A 96 -6.15 -9.72 11.40
C GLY A 96 -5.55 -10.93 12.11
N GLY A 97 -6.06 -12.14 11.91
CA GLY A 97 -5.48 -13.38 12.42
C GLY A 97 -4.56 -14.10 11.44
N MET A 98 -4.56 -13.70 10.17
CA MET A 98 -3.71 -14.32 9.15
C MET A 98 -2.43 -13.50 8.95
N PRO A 99 -1.25 -14.12 8.82
CA PRO A 99 -0.08 -13.45 8.31
C PRO A 99 -0.40 -12.97 6.88
N GLY A 100 -0.30 -11.67 6.64
CA GLY A 100 -0.58 -11.10 5.32
C GLY A 100 -1.36 -9.77 5.41
N GLY A 101 -1.35 -9.02 4.33
CA GLY A 101 -2.01 -7.73 4.21
C GLY A 101 -1.27 -6.55 4.86
N ARG A 102 -0.17 -6.76 5.57
CA ARG A 102 0.59 -5.67 6.21
C ARG A 102 1.33 -4.81 5.20
N THR A 103 2.04 -5.45 4.27
CA THR A 103 2.72 -4.76 3.17
C THR A 103 1.71 -4.05 2.27
N THR A 104 0.61 -4.73 1.97
CA THR A 104 -0.48 -4.15 1.17
C THR A 104 -1.09 -2.93 1.87
N ARG A 105 -1.38 -3.03 3.18
CA ARG A 105 -1.88 -1.90 3.97
C ARG A 105 -0.90 -0.75 4.03
N SER A 106 0.41 -1.04 4.17
CA SER A 106 1.45 -0.01 4.14
C SER A 106 1.45 0.78 2.82
N GLY A 107 1.27 0.11 1.69
CA GLY A 107 1.16 0.77 0.39
C GLY A 107 -0.07 1.68 0.30
N VAL A 108 -1.21 1.24 0.79
CA VAL A 108 -2.44 2.06 0.84
C VAL A 108 -2.29 3.21 1.84
N ASP A 109 -1.68 2.97 3.00
CA ASP A 109 -1.41 3.97 4.03
C ASP A 109 -0.55 5.11 3.48
N MET A 110 0.56 4.79 2.82
CA MET A 110 1.40 5.79 2.14
C MET A 110 0.61 6.61 1.12
N ALA A 111 -0.25 5.96 0.33
CA ALA A 111 -1.09 6.66 -0.65
C ALA A 111 -2.12 7.57 0.01
N LEU A 112 -2.70 7.18 1.15
CA LEU A 112 -3.61 8.02 1.92
C LEU A 112 -2.91 9.25 2.49
N TYR A 113 -1.74 9.08 3.11
CA TYR A 113 -0.97 10.22 3.61
C TYR A 113 -0.50 11.17 2.50
N ASP A 114 -0.10 10.64 1.34
CA ASP A 114 0.24 11.46 0.17
C ASP A 114 -0.97 12.25 -0.34
N LEU A 115 -2.15 11.60 -0.41
CA LEU A 115 -3.40 12.25 -0.80
C LEU A 115 -3.78 13.38 0.18
N VAL A 116 -3.76 13.10 1.49
CA VAL A 116 -4.09 14.09 2.54
C VAL A 116 -3.08 15.23 2.54
N GLY A 117 -1.79 14.93 2.39
CA GLY A 117 -0.75 15.94 2.28
C GLY A 117 -0.97 16.90 1.11
N LYS A 118 -1.27 16.37 -0.07
CA LYS A 118 -1.61 17.15 -1.26
C LYS A 118 -2.88 17.99 -1.05
N ALA A 119 -3.89 17.41 -0.41
CA ALA A 119 -5.14 18.11 -0.11
C ALA A 119 -4.94 19.31 0.82
N ARG A 120 -4.04 19.17 1.79
CA ARG A 120 -3.75 20.20 2.80
C ARG A 120 -2.58 21.12 2.42
N GLY A 121 -1.90 20.86 1.31
CA GLY A 121 -0.69 21.58 0.92
C GLY A 121 0.49 21.40 1.89
N LEU A 122 0.54 20.23 2.56
CA LEU A 122 1.55 19.89 3.57
C LEU A 122 2.37 18.69 3.13
N PRO A 123 3.67 18.65 3.40
CA PRO A 123 4.46 17.45 3.23
C PRO A 123 4.08 16.40 4.27
N VAL A 124 4.25 15.10 3.93
CA VAL A 124 3.84 13.98 4.79
C VAL A 124 4.48 14.04 6.18
N HIS A 125 5.75 14.44 6.29
CA HIS A 125 6.40 14.57 7.60
C HIS A 125 5.72 15.58 8.53
N ALA A 126 5.10 16.63 7.98
CA ALA A 126 4.36 17.60 8.78
C ALA A 126 2.98 17.08 9.23
N LEU A 127 2.46 16.03 8.58
CA LEU A 127 1.24 15.35 9.02
C LEU A 127 1.51 14.33 10.15
N LEU A 128 2.74 13.83 10.20
CA LEU A 128 3.13 12.80 11.17
C LEU A 128 3.65 13.39 12.50
N GLY A 129 4.01 14.67 12.55
CA GLY A 129 4.50 15.38 13.71
C GLY A 129 6.02 15.46 13.79
#